data_2d8ccce3677930cc39a5229c95333d75
#
_entry.id   2d8ccce3677930cc39a5229c95333d75
#
_cell.length_a   1.000
_cell.length_b   1.000
_cell.length_c   1.000
_cell.angle_alpha   90.00
_cell.angle_beta   90.00
_cell.angle_gamma   90.00
#
_symmetry.space_group_name_H-M   'P 1'
#
loop_
_entity.id
_entity.type
_entity.pdbx_description
1 polymer ?
#
loop_
_entity_poly.entity_id
_entity_poly.type
_entity_poly.pdbx_seq_one_letter_code
_entity_poly.pdbx_strand_id
1 'polypeptide(L)'
;MHTARPGARPAPALALLLLWAGTGVPAAAAPPAPPLFNVSLDAAPELRWLPVLQHFDLDFVRSAMAHILGDKVPKWVHAVMRVAVGELEGSLPQPYADEIRGMCDALGFSLADCILINLAYESTAFCTSIVAQDSKGHIYHGRNLDYPFGDFLRKMTMDVQFLKNGQVAFTGTTFIGYVGLWTGQSPYKFTISGDERDKGWWWENAIAAFFQRHSPISWLIRTTLSESENFEAAVDKLAKTPLIADVYYIVGGMSPREGVVITRDRRGPADIWPLDPLNGATPAIKALNATGQANLSLEALFQVLSVFPVYNNFTVYTTVMSAANPDKYMTRVRNLG
;
A
#
# COMPACT_ATOMS: atom_id res chain seq x y z
N MET A 1 80.08 34.33 -7.99
CA MET A 1 79.43 35.48 -7.38
C MET A 1 77.94 35.36 -7.58
N HIS A 2 77.23 34.80 -6.65
CA HIS A 2 75.76 34.84 -6.64
C HIS A 2 75.32 35.15 -5.21
N THR A 3 74.72 36.29 -5.06
CA THR A 3 74.23 36.89 -3.81
C THR A 3 72.85 36.24 -3.49
N ALA A 4 72.78 35.60 -2.33
CA ALA A 4 71.54 35.11 -1.77
C ALA A 4 70.68 36.24 -1.19
N ARG A 5 69.38 36.27 -1.52
CA ARG A 5 68.38 37.14 -0.87
C ARG A 5 67.78 36.43 0.35
N PRO A 6 67.50 37.15 1.46
CA PRO A 6 66.94 36.58 2.66
C PRO A 6 65.47 36.32 2.54
N GLY A 7 65.04 35.16 3.01
CA GLY A 7 63.68 34.66 3.04
C GLY A 7 62.74 35.46 3.93
N ALA A 8 61.54 35.77 3.43
CA ALA A 8 60.45 36.32 4.21
C ALA A 8 59.79 35.22 5.09
N ARG A 9 59.61 35.51 6.33
CA ARG A 9 58.89 34.67 7.29
C ARG A 9 57.38 34.73 7.01
N PRO A 10 56.64 33.62 7.01
CA PRO A 10 55.18 33.66 6.89
C PRO A 10 54.56 34.17 8.20
N ALA A 11 53.58 35.07 8.06
CA ALA A 11 52.76 35.56 9.14
C ALA A 11 51.82 34.48 9.68
N PRO A 12 51.44 34.44 10.96
CA PRO A 12 50.54 33.44 11.49
C PRO A 12 49.12 33.67 10.95
N ALA A 13 48.57 32.66 10.33
CA ALA A 13 47.17 32.64 9.93
C ALA A 13 46.27 32.59 11.19
N LEU A 14 45.53 33.69 11.41
CA LEU A 14 44.49 33.75 12.44
C LEU A 14 43.30 32.88 11.97
N ALA A 15 43.13 31.70 12.53
CA ALA A 15 41.97 30.85 12.31
C ALA A 15 40.78 31.47 13.08
N LEU A 16 39.87 32.11 12.32
CA LEU A 16 38.58 32.53 12.85
C LEU A 16 37.71 31.28 12.98
N LEU A 17 37.57 30.76 14.20
CA LEU A 17 36.55 29.80 14.57
C LEU A 17 35.20 30.52 14.60
N LEU A 18 34.45 30.46 13.47
CA LEU A 18 33.05 30.78 13.42
C LEU A 18 32.28 29.68 14.19
N LEU A 19 31.98 29.96 15.47
CA LEU A 19 30.96 29.22 16.22
C LEU A 19 29.62 29.45 15.52
N TRP A 20 29.21 28.51 14.64
CA TRP A 20 27.86 28.43 14.14
C TRP A 20 26.97 28.01 15.31
N ALA A 21 26.33 28.97 15.96
CA ALA A 21 25.22 28.72 16.86
C ALA A 21 24.11 28.16 15.96
N GLY A 22 24.03 26.84 15.89
CA GLY A 22 22.95 26.15 15.19
C GLY A 22 21.64 26.53 15.87
N THR A 23 20.88 27.43 15.21
CA THR A 23 19.45 27.52 15.46
C THR A 23 18.90 26.19 15.04
N GLY A 24 18.65 25.30 16.01
CA GLY A 24 18.04 24.00 15.76
C GLY A 24 16.70 24.23 15.04
N VAL A 25 16.67 23.94 13.75
CA VAL A 25 15.40 23.79 13.06
C VAL A 25 14.67 22.68 13.82
N PRO A 26 13.48 22.94 14.39
CA PRO A 26 12.75 21.90 15.09
C PRO A 26 12.60 20.71 14.14
N ALA A 27 13.04 19.53 14.57
CA ALA A 27 12.87 18.31 13.80
C ALA A 27 11.38 18.21 13.44
N ALA A 28 11.05 18.14 12.15
CA ALA A 28 9.68 17.99 11.73
C ALA A 28 9.08 16.78 12.47
N ALA A 29 7.90 16.96 13.05
CA ALA A 29 7.23 15.90 13.79
C ALA A 29 7.08 14.69 12.87
N ALA A 30 7.36 13.49 13.40
CA ALA A 30 7.20 12.26 12.62
C ALA A 30 5.75 12.16 12.10
N PRO A 31 5.53 11.74 10.83
CA PRO A 31 4.19 11.61 10.28
C PRO A 31 3.33 10.70 11.17
N PRO A 32 2.02 11.04 11.38
CA PRO A 32 1.18 10.31 12.30
C PRO A 32 0.92 8.87 11.83
N ALA A 33 0.82 7.95 12.78
CA ALA A 33 0.31 6.62 12.52
C ALA A 33 -1.22 6.69 12.31
N PRO A 34 -1.78 5.89 11.40
CA PRO A 34 -3.24 5.75 11.31
C PRO A 34 -3.79 5.03 12.55
N PRO A 35 -5.10 5.13 12.83
CA PRO A 35 -5.72 4.31 13.87
C PRO A 35 -5.63 2.82 13.52
N LEU A 36 -5.49 1.98 14.55
CA LEU A 36 -5.46 0.52 14.43
C LEU A 36 -6.79 -0.07 14.92
N PHE A 37 -7.39 -0.93 14.10
CA PHE A 37 -8.63 -1.63 14.43
C PHE A 37 -8.51 -3.14 14.32
N ASN A 38 -9.34 -3.84 15.09
CA ASN A 38 -9.51 -5.29 14.98
C ASN A 38 -10.81 -5.60 14.24
N VAL A 39 -10.75 -6.47 13.23
CA VAL A 39 -11.90 -6.97 12.49
C VAL A 39 -11.95 -8.48 12.62
N SER A 40 -13.01 -9.00 13.23
CA SER A 40 -13.18 -10.44 13.42
C SER A 40 -13.70 -11.10 12.14
N LEU A 41 -12.93 -12.05 11.62
CA LEU A 41 -13.35 -12.91 10.51
C LEU A 41 -14.40 -13.97 10.96
N ASP A 42 -14.54 -14.19 12.27
CA ASP A 42 -15.52 -15.10 12.85
C ASP A 42 -16.92 -14.49 12.93
N ALA A 43 -17.01 -13.14 12.84
CA ALA A 43 -18.27 -12.43 12.77
C ALA A 43 -18.92 -12.59 11.38
N ALA A 44 -20.25 -12.48 11.34
CA ALA A 44 -21.01 -12.42 10.09
C ALA A 44 -20.46 -11.28 9.20
N PRO A 45 -20.25 -11.51 7.90
CA PRO A 45 -19.56 -10.54 7.04
C PRO A 45 -20.15 -9.13 7.07
N GLU A 46 -21.47 -9.01 7.05
CA GLU A 46 -22.20 -7.73 7.07
C GLU A 46 -22.02 -6.94 8.39
N LEU A 47 -21.57 -7.59 9.45
CA LEU A 47 -21.37 -6.96 10.76
C LEU A 47 -19.90 -6.59 11.04
N ARG A 48 -18.96 -7.11 10.25
CA ARG A 48 -17.51 -7.02 10.53
C ARG A 48 -16.98 -5.60 10.68
N TRP A 49 -17.46 -4.69 9.85
CA TRP A 49 -16.97 -3.32 9.77
C TRP A 49 -17.78 -2.31 10.61
N LEU A 50 -18.94 -2.69 11.12
CA LEU A 50 -19.81 -1.78 11.89
C LEU A 50 -19.12 -1.20 13.13
N PRO A 51 -18.34 -1.97 13.94
CA PRO A 51 -17.60 -1.39 15.05
C PRO A 51 -16.54 -0.38 14.61
N VAL A 52 -15.91 -0.60 13.45
CA VAL A 52 -14.89 0.31 12.90
C VAL A 52 -15.52 1.60 12.42
N LEU A 53 -16.67 1.53 11.72
CA LEU A 53 -17.40 2.70 11.23
C LEU A 53 -17.74 3.70 12.33
N GLN A 54 -18.05 3.23 13.54
CA GLN A 54 -18.42 4.09 14.69
C GLN A 54 -17.28 5.02 15.15
N HIS A 55 -16.03 4.77 14.73
CA HIS A 55 -14.88 5.60 15.09
C HIS A 55 -14.59 6.71 14.06
N PHE A 56 -15.35 6.76 12.98
CA PHE A 56 -15.17 7.75 11.93
C PHE A 56 -16.34 8.73 11.90
N ASP A 57 -16.08 9.95 11.44
CA ASP A 57 -17.12 10.90 11.08
C ASP A 57 -17.87 10.40 9.84
N LEU A 58 -19.06 9.84 10.03
CA LEU A 58 -19.83 9.23 8.95
C LEU A 58 -20.28 10.23 7.89
N ASP A 59 -20.49 11.51 8.26
CA ASP A 59 -20.86 12.55 7.29
C ASP A 59 -19.67 12.90 6.40
N PHE A 60 -18.47 12.95 6.98
CA PHE A 60 -17.25 13.09 6.21
C PHE A 60 -17.04 11.87 5.27
N VAL A 61 -17.19 10.63 5.77
CA VAL A 61 -17.05 9.41 4.96
C VAL A 61 -18.04 9.40 3.81
N ARG A 62 -19.33 9.72 4.06
CA ARG A 62 -20.36 9.85 3.02
C ARG A 62 -19.99 10.88 1.96
N SER A 63 -19.53 12.06 2.39
CA SER A 63 -19.10 13.12 1.48
C SER A 63 -17.92 12.71 0.61
N ALA A 64 -16.90 12.07 1.21
CA ALA A 64 -15.73 11.57 0.49
C ALA A 64 -16.11 10.50 -0.54
N MET A 65 -16.92 9.52 -0.16
CA MET A 65 -17.39 8.45 -1.04
C MET A 65 -18.21 9.01 -2.21
N ALA A 66 -19.14 9.92 -1.93
CA ALA A 66 -19.95 10.58 -2.97
C ALA A 66 -19.09 11.39 -3.96
N HIS A 67 -18.06 12.09 -3.45
CA HIS A 67 -17.13 12.86 -4.28
C HIS A 67 -16.31 11.94 -5.21
N ILE A 68 -15.70 10.89 -4.65
CA ILE A 68 -14.89 9.93 -5.42
C ILE A 68 -15.76 9.23 -6.48
N LEU A 69 -16.97 8.82 -6.11
CA LEU A 69 -17.89 8.17 -7.02
C LEU A 69 -18.31 9.10 -8.17
N GLY A 70 -18.64 10.36 -7.85
CA GLY A 70 -19.04 11.37 -8.84
C GLY A 70 -17.92 11.76 -9.80
N ASP A 71 -16.65 11.72 -9.36
CA ASP A 71 -15.48 12.03 -10.20
C ASP A 71 -15.06 10.84 -11.06
N LYS A 72 -15.11 9.62 -10.52
CA LYS A 72 -14.54 8.43 -11.17
C LYS A 72 -15.53 7.60 -11.98
N VAL A 73 -16.83 7.71 -11.71
CA VAL A 73 -17.84 6.85 -12.32
C VAL A 73 -18.83 7.67 -13.13
N PRO A 74 -18.92 7.47 -14.46
CA PRO A 74 -19.94 8.12 -15.29
C PRO A 74 -21.36 7.78 -14.82
N LYS A 75 -22.27 8.76 -14.87
CA LYS A 75 -23.67 8.60 -14.37
C LYS A 75 -24.42 7.41 -14.98
N TRP A 76 -24.19 7.08 -16.25
CA TRP A 76 -24.85 5.96 -16.90
C TRP A 76 -24.38 4.59 -16.33
N VAL A 77 -23.14 4.50 -15.84
CA VAL A 77 -22.60 3.29 -15.20
C VAL A 77 -23.36 2.95 -13.93
N HIS A 78 -23.74 3.98 -13.12
CA HIS A 78 -24.55 3.76 -11.93
C HIS A 78 -25.88 3.08 -12.24
N ALA A 79 -26.56 3.51 -13.33
CA ALA A 79 -27.85 2.92 -13.72
C ALA A 79 -27.68 1.45 -14.14
N VAL A 80 -26.66 1.14 -14.93
CA VAL A 80 -26.34 -0.23 -15.35
C VAL A 80 -26.00 -1.12 -14.14
N MET A 81 -25.18 -0.61 -13.22
CA MET A 81 -24.78 -1.36 -12.03
C MET A 81 -25.92 -1.65 -11.07
N ARG A 82 -26.87 -0.71 -10.91
CA ARG A 82 -28.04 -0.95 -10.05
C ARG A 82 -28.89 -2.11 -10.55
N VAL A 83 -29.09 -2.20 -11.86
CA VAL A 83 -29.82 -3.32 -12.46
C VAL A 83 -29.03 -4.62 -12.31
N ALA A 84 -27.76 -4.62 -12.71
CA ALA A 84 -26.91 -5.81 -12.69
C ALA A 84 -26.70 -6.35 -11.26
N VAL A 85 -26.48 -5.49 -10.27
CA VAL A 85 -26.33 -5.89 -8.86
C VAL A 85 -27.65 -6.47 -8.34
N GLY A 86 -28.81 -5.86 -8.66
CA GLY A 86 -30.11 -6.39 -8.26
C GLY A 86 -30.42 -7.78 -8.83
N GLU A 87 -30.03 -8.03 -10.10
CA GLU A 87 -30.26 -9.34 -10.73
C GLU A 87 -29.26 -10.42 -10.26
N LEU A 88 -28.03 -10.03 -9.89
CA LEU A 88 -26.93 -10.94 -9.56
C LEU A 88 -26.58 -10.96 -8.07
N GLU A 89 -27.40 -10.36 -7.22
CA GLU A 89 -27.13 -10.19 -5.79
C GLU A 89 -26.71 -11.50 -5.10
N GLY A 90 -27.43 -12.59 -5.34
CA GLY A 90 -27.12 -13.91 -4.77
C GLY A 90 -25.87 -14.58 -5.31
N SER A 91 -25.24 -14.05 -6.37
CA SER A 91 -24.03 -14.59 -6.99
C SER A 91 -22.80 -13.71 -6.83
N LEU A 92 -22.92 -12.59 -6.11
CA LEU A 92 -21.78 -11.69 -5.83
C LEU A 92 -20.70 -12.40 -5.01
N PRO A 93 -19.41 -12.07 -5.22
CA PRO A 93 -18.31 -12.71 -4.53
C PRO A 93 -18.37 -12.51 -3.01
N GLN A 94 -18.37 -13.63 -2.27
CA GLN A 94 -18.38 -13.64 -0.80
C GLN A 94 -16.97 -13.83 -0.24
N PRO A 95 -16.67 -13.32 0.96
CA PRO A 95 -17.54 -12.56 1.88
C PRO A 95 -17.64 -11.07 1.57
N TYR A 96 -16.95 -10.58 0.54
CA TYR A 96 -16.75 -9.15 0.26
C TYR A 96 -18.06 -8.41 -0.04
N ALA A 97 -18.97 -9.02 -0.79
CA ALA A 97 -20.26 -8.40 -1.11
C ALA A 97 -21.08 -8.11 0.15
N ASP A 98 -21.12 -9.03 1.11
CA ASP A 98 -21.86 -8.84 2.34
C ASP A 98 -21.15 -7.88 3.30
N GLU A 99 -19.81 -7.86 3.34
CA GLU A 99 -19.06 -6.82 4.04
C GLU A 99 -19.35 -5.42 3.49
N ILE A 100 -19.39 -5.28 2.16
CA ILE A 100 -19.76 -4.02 1.50
C ILE A 100 -21.19 -3.65 1.84
N ARG A 101 -22.13 -4.61 1.79
CA ARG A 101 -23.55 -4.38 2.13
C ARG A 101 -23.69 -3.80 3.53
N GLY A 102 -23.08 -4.44 4.55
CA GLY A 102 -23.17 -3.97 5.91
C GLY A 102 -22.64 -2.54 6.12
N MET A 103 -21.53 -2.19 5.46
CA MET A 103 -21.03 -0.80 5.49
C MET A 103 -21.97 0.17 4.77
N CYS A 104 -22.52 -0.23 3.63
CA CYS A 104 -23.38 0.62 2.84
C CYS A 104 -24.70 0.94 3.49
N ASP A 105 -25.32 -0.05 4.11
CA ASP A 105 -26.54 0.14 4.86
C ASP A 105 -26.32 1.16 5.99
N ALA A 106 -25.19 1.07 6.71
CA ALA A 106 -24.83 2.02 7.75
C ALA A 106 -24.51 3.43 7.21
N LEU A 107 -24.01 3.54 5.98
CA LEU A 107 -23.68 4.81 5.34
C LEU A 107 -24.82 5.37 4.48
N GLY A 108 -25.91 4.63 4.27
CA GLY A 108 -27.08 5.08 3.49
C GLY A 108 -26.83 5.14 1.97
N PHE A 109 -25.90 4.34 1.44
CA PHE A 109 -25.68 4.18 0.01
C PHE A 109 -26.37 2.93 -0.54
N SER A 110 -26.58 2.87 -1.86
CA SER A 110 -26.98 1.62 -2.49
C SER A 110 -25.81 0.64 -2.59
N LEU A 111 -26.09 -0.66 -2.49
CA LEU A 111 -25.07 -1.69 -2.67
C LEU A 111 -24.30 -1.53 -3.98
N ALA A 112 -24.99 -1.18 -5.07
CA ALA A 112 -24.37 -0.93 -6.37
C ALA A 112 -23.37 0.22 -6.35
N ASP A 113 -23.70 1.34 -5.70
CA ASP A 113 -22.80 2.49 -5.57
C ASP A 113 -21.56 2.12 -4.73
N CYS A 114 -21.70 1.31 -3.69
CA CYS A 114 -20.57 0.87 -2.87
C CYS A 114 -19.68 -0.16 -3.56
N ILE A 115 -20.25 -1.05 -4.36
CA ILE A 115 -19.45 -1.95 -5.21
C ILE A 115 -18.68 -1.12 -6.22
N LEU A 116 -19.31 -0.13 -6.86
CA LEU A 116 -18.63 0.78 -7.79
C LEU A 116 -17.46 1.51 -7.14
N ILE A 117 -17.62 2.01 -5.90
CA ILE A 117 -16.54 2.64 -5.16
C ILE A 117 -15.39 1.64 -4.92
N ASN A 118 -15.70 0.43 -4.47
CA ASN A 118 -14.68 -0.58 -4.25
C ASN A 118 -13.95 -0.96 -5.54
N LEU A 119 -14.64 -1.02 -6.68
CA LEU A 119 -14.02 -1.25 -7.98
C LEU A 119 -13.26 -0.02 -8.50
N ALA A 120 -13.70 1.21 -8.19
CA ALA A 120 -13.01 2.43 -8.58
C ALA A 120 -11.63 2.56 -7.93
N TYR A 121 -11.47 2.08 -6.71
CA TYR A 121 -10.17 2.04 -6.04
C TYR A 121 -9.18 1.04 -6.68
N GLU A 122 -9.65 0.09 -7.49
CA GLU A 122 -8.81 -0.93 -8.12
C GLU A 122 -7.92 -0.40 -9.25
N SER A 123 -8.14 0.83 -9.74
CA SER A 123 -7.60 1.25 -11.04
C SER A 123 -7.03 2.67 -11.09
N THR A 124 -6.69 3.28 -9.96
CA THR A 124 -6.24 4.70 -9.94
C THR A 124 -5.10 4.98 -8.96
N ALA A 125 -4.45 3.96 -8.42
CA ALA A 125 -3.36 4.12 -7.47
C ALA A 125 -1.98 4.09 -8.18
N PHE A 126 -1.27 5.21 -8.18
CA PHE A 126 0.16 5.22 -8.47
C PHE A 126 0.91 4.79 -7.22
N CYS A 127 1.88 3.91 -7.35
CA CYS A 127 2.54 3.31 -6.19
C CYS A 127 4.03 3.14 -6.41
N THR A 128 4.76 3.06 -5.31
CA THR A 128 6.14 2.59 -5.30
C THR A 128 6.26 1.51 -4.25
N SER A 129 6.70 0.32 -4.65
CA SER A 129 6.96 -0.78 -3.74
C SER A 129 8.39 -1.29 -3.87
N ILE A 130 9.00 -1.66 -2.74
CA ILE A 130 10.36 -2.16 -2.64
C ILE A 130 10.36 -3.41 -1.77
N VAL A 131 10.89 -4.49 -2.28
CA VAL A 131 11.31 -5.65 -1.49
C VAL A 131 12.83 -5.71 -1.53
N ALA A 132 13.47 -5.83 -0.36
CA ALA A 132 14.92 -5.82 -0.25
C ALA A 132 15.40 -6.77 0.85
N GLN A 133 16.65 -7.26 0.70
CA GLN A 133 17.27 -8.19 1.64
C GLN A 133 18.53 -7.56 2.23
N ASP A 134 18.71 -7.67 3.55
CA ASP A 134 19.94 -7.26 4.22
C ASP A 134 21.07 -8.30 4.05
N SER A 135 22.27 -7.98 4.57
CA SER A 135 23.43 -8.88 4.50
C SER A 135 23.29 -10.16 5.33
N LYS A 136 22.28 -10.24 6.20
CA LYS A 136 21.96 -11.39 7.04
C LYS A 136 20.82 -12.25 6.46
N GLY A 137 20.25 -11.83 5.33
CA GLY A 137 19.16 -12.55 4.68
C GLY A 137 17.76 -12.13 5.11
N HIS A 138 17.60 -11.15 6.00
CA HIS A 138 16.27 -10.68 6.39
C HIS A 138 15.60 -9.91 5.25
N ILE A 139 14.33 -10.19 5.03
CA ILE A 139 13.53 -9.53 3.98
C ILE A 139 12.74 -8.37 4.60
N TYR A 140 12.83 -7.22 3.94
CA TYR A 140 12.09 -6.00 4.25
C TYR A 140 11.25 -5.60 3.06
N HIS A 141 10.04 -5.16 3.31
CA HIS A 141 9.10 -4.71 2.29
C HIS A 141 8.57 -3.32 2.68
N GLY A 142 8.61 -2.40 1.76
CA GLY A 142 8.10 -1.05 1.97
C GLY A 142 7.38 -0.53 0.73
N ARG A 143 6.36 0.34 0.95
CA ARG A 143 5.60 0.92 -0.15
C ARG A 143 5.08 2.31 0.17
N ASN A 144 4.96 3.14 -0.87
CA ASN A 144 4.13 4.35 -0.89
C ASN A 144 2.85 4.07 -1.68
N LEU A 145 1.70 4.36 -1.11
CA LEU A 145 0.44 4.42 -1.85
C LEU A 145 0.22 5.88 -2.26
N ASP A 146 0.20 6.13 -3.55
CA ASP A 146 -0.04 7.44 -4.15
C ASP A 146 -1.43 7.44 -4.81
N TYR A 147 -2.27 8.44 -4.46
CA TYR A 147 -3.64 8.50 -4.94
C TYR A 147 -4.16 9.92 -5.11
N PRO A 148 -4.96 10.24 -6.16
CA PRO A 148 -5.41 11.61 -6.44
C PRO A 148 -6.27 12.25 -5.36
N PHE A 149 -6.96 11.46 -4.54
CA PHE A 149 -7.87 11.94 -3.48
C PHE A 149 -7.21 11.94 -2.09
N GLY A 150 -5.92 12.27 -2.02
CA GLY A 150 -5.15 12.23 -0.78
C GLY A 150 -5.81 12.94 0.40
N ASP A 151 -6.48 14.08 0.18
CA ASP A 151 -7.12 14.85 1.25
C ASP A 151 -8.26 14.11 1.96
N PHE A 152 -9.00 13.27 1.23
CA PHE A 152 -10.00 12.39 1.81
C PHE A 152 -9.34 11.12 2.38
N LEU A 153 -8.50 10.46 1.57
CA LEU A 153 -7.97 9.14 1.91
C LEU A 153 -7.07 9.16 3.14
N ARG A 154 -6.27 10.23 3.35
CA ARG A 154 -5.45 10.38 4.55
C ARG A 154 -6.26 10.33 5.85
N LYS A 155 -7.47 10.92 5.84
CA LYS A 155 -8.39 10.90 7.00
C LYS A 155 -9.16 9.59 7.13
N MET A 156 -9.23 8.80 6.06
CA MET A 156 -9.92 7.51 6.01
C MET A 156 -8.97 6.34 6.18
N THR A 157 -7.64 6.58 6.19
CA THR A 157 -6.62 5.54 6.33
C THR A 157 -6.64 4.91 7.71
N MET A 158 -6.57 3.60 7.75
CA MET A 158 -6.48 2.81 8.99
C MET A 158 -5.61 1.57 8.78
N ASP A 159 -4.97 1.12 9.85
CA ASP A 159 -4.41 -0.21 9.94
C ASP A 159 -5.46 -1.15 10.53
N VAL A 160 -5.52 -2.38 10.01
CA VAL A 160 -6.50 -3.38 10.44
C VAL A 160 -5.80 -4.69 10.73
N GLN A 161 -6.02 -5.24 11.92
CA GLN A 161 -5.71 -6.63 12.25
C GLN A 161 -6.97 -7.48 12.06
N PHE A 162 -6.91 -8.42 11.12
CA PHE A 162 -7.98 -9.39 10.90
C PHE A 162 -7.79 -10.56 11.83
N LEU A 163 -8.77 -10.80 12.69
CA LEU A 163 -8.73 -11.85 13.71
C LEU A 163 -9.52 -13.07 13.26
N LYS A 164 -8.93 -14.25 13.47
CA LYS A 164 -9.62 -15.53 13.33
C LYS A 164 -9.38 -16.36 14.59
N ASN A 165 -10.45 -16.84 15.21
CA ASN A 165 -10.39 -17.56 16.50
C ASN A 165 -9.63 -16.73 17.57
N GLY A 166 -9.81 -15.41 17.59
CA GLY A 166 -9.16 -14.51 18.54
C GLY A 166 -7.68 -14.24 18.29
N GLN A 167 -7.07 -14.77 17.23
CA GLN A 167 -5.66 -14.57 16.86
C GLN A 167 -5.55 -13.71 15.61
N VAL A 168 -4.47 -12.91 15.50
CA VAL A 168 -4.18 -12.12 14.30
C VAL A 168 -3.86 -13.08 13.14
N ALA A 169 -4.76 -13.16 12.18
CA ALA A 169 -4.56 -13.94 10.97
C ALA A 169 -3.67 -13.18 9.95
N PHE A 170 -3.93 -11.89 9.78
CA PHE A 170 -3.13 -10.98 8.95
C PHE A 170 -3.40 -9.53 9.32
N THR A 171 -2.49 -8.64 8.94
CA THR A 171 -2.59 -7.18 9.13
C THR A 171 -2.53 -6.49 7.78
N GLY A 172 -3.27 -5.41 7.61
CA GLY A 172 -3.21 -4.59 6.39
C GLY A 172 -3.54 -3.13 6.63
N THR A 173 -3.16 -2.29 5.68
CA THR A 173 -3.53 -0.88 5.64
C THR A 173 -4.58 -0.66 4.57
N THR A 174 -5.69 0.00 4.94
CA THR A 174 -6.83 0.25 4.06
C THR A 174 -7.56 1.55 4.41
N PHE A 175 -8.71 1.78 3.80
CA PHE A 175 -9.56 2.94 4.01
C PHE A 175 -10.93 2.50 4.49
N ILE A 176 -11.55 3.30 5.37
CA ILE A 176 -12.95 3.05 5.73
C ILE A 176 -13.85 3.16 4.49
N GLY A 177 -14.80 2.25 4.32
CA GLY A 177 -15.64 2.13 3.12
C GLY A 177 -15.08 1.22 2.02
N TYR A 178 -13.85 0.70 2.20
CA TYR A 178 -13.16 -0.17 1.26
C TYR A 178 -12.76 -1.50 1.90
N VAL A 179 -13.17 -2.62 1.31
CA VAL A 179 -12.94 -3.96 1.89
C VAL A 179 -11.66 -4.63 1.43
N GLY A 180 -11.04 -4.13 0.37
CA GLY A 180 -9.81 -4.66 -0.19
C GLY A 180 -8.56 -4.25 0.60
N LEU A 181 -7.43 -4.86 0.26
CA LEU A 181 -6.11 -4.49 0.77
C LEU A 181 -5.12 -4.31 -0.38
N TRP A 182 -4.44 -3.16 -0.41
CA TRP A 182 -3.31 -2.92 -1.31
C TRP A 182 -1.96 -3.17 -0.62
N THR A 183 -1.98 -3.34 0.69
CA THR A 183 -0.81 -3.51 1.55
C THR A 183 -1.16 -4.41 2.71
N GLY A 184 -0.37 -5.44 2.97
CA GLY A 184 -0.59 -6.29 4.14
C GLY A 184 0.50 -7.33 4.35
N GLN A 185 0.43 -7.95 5.52
CA GLN A 185 1.30 -9.05 5.90
C GLN A 185 0.54 -10.17 6.59
N SER A 186 0.89 -11.40 6.26
CA SER A 186 0.55 -12.61 7.02
C SER A 186 1.72 -12.90 7.97
N PRO A 187 1.50 -12.89 9.30
CA PRO A 187 2.57 -13.05 10.27
C PRO A 187 3.36 -14.33 10.06
N TYR A 188 4.69 -14.23 10.06
CA TYR A 188 5.60 -15.35 9.90
C TYR A 188 5.43 -16.15 8.60
N LYS A 189 4.88 -15.50 7.55
CA LYS A 189 4.68 -16.11 6.23
C LYS A 189 5.19 -15.21 5.11
N PHE A 190 4.47 -14.12 4.83
CA PHE A 190 4.81 -13.21 3.73
C PHE A 190 4.14 -11.85 3.86
N THR A 191 4.61 -10.90 3.07
CA THR A 191 4.07 -9.56 2.89
C THR A 191 3.66 -9.36 1.44
N ILE A 192 2.60 -8.57 1.18
CA ILE A 192 2.15 -8.26 -0.18
C ILE A 192 1.87 -6.77 -0.30
N SER A 193 2.27 -6.17 -1.43
CA SER A 193 1.70 -4.93 -1.94
C SER A 193 1.29 -5.08 -3.40
N GLY A 194 0.30 -4.29 -3.82
CA GLY A 194 -0.12 -4.18 -5.20
C GLY A 194 0.19 -2.78 -5.75
N ASP A 195 0.71 -2.70 -6.97
CA ASP A 195 0.98 -1.45 -7.68
C ASP A 195 0.24 -1.51 -9.02
N GLU A 196 -0.57 -0.51 -9.33
CA GLU A 196 -1.35 -0.47 -10.57
C GLU A 196 -0.44 -0.43 -11.80
N ARG A 197 -0.88 -1.13 -12.87
CA ARG A 197 -0.14 -1.21 -14.13
C ARG A 197 -0.90 -0.62 -15.32
N ASP A 198 -2.21 -0.50 -15.24
CA ASP A 198 -3.03 -0.18 -16.42
C ASP A 198 -3.21 1.33 -16.64
N LYS A 199 -3.41 1.66 -17.93
CA LYS A 199 -3.64 3.02 -18.44
C LYS A 199 -4.91 3.02 -19.30
N GLY A 200 -6.07 2.74 -18.73
CA GLY A 200 -7.29 2.65 -19.52
C GLY A 200 -8.56 3.12 -18.83
N TRP A 201 -9.67 3.05 -19.57
CA TRP A 201 -11.01 3.22 -19.03
C TRP A 201 -11.37 1.99 -18.19
N TRP A 202 -10.93 1.98 -16.94
CA TRP A 202 -10.99 0.83 -16.02
C TRP A 202 -12.38 0.22 -15.90
N TRP A 203 -13.42 1.04 -15.87
CA TRP A 203 -14.78 0.61 -15.58
C TRP A 203 -15.40 -0.26 -16.66
N GLU A 204 -15.05 -0.09 -17.96
CA GLU A 204 -15.59 -0.93 -19.04
C GLU A 204 -15.17 -2.38 -18.89
N ASN A 205 -13.89 -2.61 -18.62
CA ASN A 205 -13.33 -3.93 -18.49
C ASN A 205 -13.54 -4.53 -17.09
N ALA A 206 -13.42 -3.71 -16.04
CA ALA A 206 -13.52 -4.17 -14.66
C ALA A 206 -14.93 -4.66 -14.32
N ILE A 207 -15.98 -3.94 -14.74
CA ILE A 207 -17.37 -4.36 -14.52
C ILE A 207 -17.66 -5.69 -15.23
N ALA A 208 -17.33 -5.81 -16.51
CA ALA A 208 -17.56 -7.03 -17.26
C ALA A 208 -16.78 -8.22 -16.65
N ALA A 209 -15.52 -8.01 -16.27
CA ALA A 209 -14.71 -9.06 -15.67
C ALA A 209 -15.21 -9.45 -14.27
N PHE A 210 -15.68 -8.49 -13.47
CA PHE A 210 -16.26 -8.74 -12.16
C PHE A 210 -17.47 -9.68 -12.24
N PHE A 211 -18.39 -9.43 -13.16
CA PHE A 211 -19.53 -10.32 -13.39
C PHE A 211 -19.15 -11.67 -14.05
N GLN A 212 -17.97 -11.76 -14.65
CA GLN A 212 -17.37 -13.04 -15.07
C GLN A 212 -16.64 -13.78 -13.92
N ARG A 213 -16.75 -13.29 -12.68
CA ARG A 213 -16.10 -13.82 -11.49
C ARG A 213 -14.57 -13.70 -11.52
N HIS A 214 -14.02 -12.74 -12.25
CA HIS A 214 -12.63 -12.37 -12.11
C HIS A 214 -12.44 -11.60 -10.80
N SER A 215 -11.32 -11.84 -10.13
CA SER A 215 -11.07 -11.23 -8.82
C SER A 215 -10.66 -9.77 -8.94
N PRO A 216 -11.24 -8.85 -8.15
CA PRO A 216 -10.60 -7.57 -7.88
C PRO A 216 -9.20 -7.78 -7.30
N ILE A 217 -8.27 -6.89 -7.68
CA ILE A 217 -6.84 -7.02 -7.33
C ILE A 217 -6.65 -7.06 -5.82
N SER A 218 -7.23 -6.08 -5.11
CA SER A 218 -7.09 -5.93 -3.67
C SER A 218 -7.82 -7.02 -2.86
N TRP A 219 -8.90 -7.57 -3.43
CA TRP A 219 -9.60 -8.70 -2.81
C TRP A 219 -8.74 -9.96 -2.91
N LEU A 220 -8.04 -10.15 -4.04
CA LEU A 220 -7.10 -11.27 -4.17
C LEU A 220 -5.93 -11.15 -3.19
N ILE A 221 -5.39 -9.94 -2.99
CA ILE A 221 -4.36 -9.70 -1.95
C ILE A 221 -4.90 -10.14 -0.58
N ARG A 222 -6.08 -9.64 -0.19
CA ARG A 222 -6.68 -9.96 1.10
C ARG A 222 -6.98 -11.46 1.26
N THR A 223 -7.51 -12.09 0.21
CA THR A 223 -7.75 -13.54 0.19
C THR A 223 -6.44 -14.32 0.33
N THR A 224 -5.39 -13.90 -0.38
CA THR A 224 -4.07 -14.53 -0.32
C THR A 224 -3.46 -14.42 1.08
N LEU A 225 -3.54 -13.23 1.71
CA LEU A 225 -3.08 -13.03 3.09
C LEU A 225 -3.80 -13.93 4.10
N SER A 226 -5.10 -14.20 3.87
CA SER A 226 -5.93 -15.03 4.74
C SER A 226 -5.70 -16.54 4.56
N GLU A 227 -5.48 -16.99 3.31
CA GLU A 227 -5.59 -18.42 2.97
C GLU A 227 -4.26 -19.08 2.62
N SER A 228 -3.25 -18.34 2.14
CA SER A 228 -1.99 -18.95 1.74
C SER A 228 -1.14 -19.32 2.95
N GLU A 229 -0.57 -20.50 2.91
CA GLU A 229 0.19 -21.06 4.03
C GLU A 229 1.63 -20.55 4.08
N ASN A 230 2.21 -20.22 2.93
CA ASN A 230 3.61 -19.81 2.77
C ASN A 230 3.81 -18.88 1.57
N PHE A 231 5.04 -18.42 1.37
CA PHE A 231 5.44 -17.52 0.29
C PHE A 231 5.12 -18.11 -1.10
N GLU A 232 5.47 -19.36 -1.35
CA GLU A 232 5.27 -20.01 -2.65
C GLU A 232 3.79 -20.15 -3.00
N ALA A 233 2.95 -20.54 -2.03
CA ALA A 233 1.50 -20.64 -2.21
C ALA A 233 0.89 -19.25 -2.50
N ALA A 234 1.39 -18.19 -1.87
CA ALA A 234 0.96 -16.82 -2.12
C ALA A 234 1.35 -16.38 -3.55
N VAL A 235 2.59 -16.63 -3.97
CA VAL A 235 3.08 -16.31 -5.32
C VAL A 235 2.25 -17.06 -6.38
N ASP A 236 2.01 -18.34 -6.19
CA ASP A 236 1.24 -19.17 -7.12
C ASP A 236 -0.20 -18.65 -7.26
N LYS A 237 -0.87 -18.36 -6.15
CA LYS A 237 -2.24 -17.82 -6.13
C LYS A 237 -2.33 -16.46 -6.82
N LEU A 238 -1.43 -15.55 -6.51
CA LEU A 238 -1.36 -14.23 -7.14
C LEU A 238 -1.01 -14.31 -8.62
N ALA A 239 -0.17 -15.27 -9.03
CA ALA A 239 0.23 -15.46 -10.42
C ALA A 239 -0.87 -16.06 -11.30
N LYS A 240 -1.76 -16.90 -10.78
CA LYS A 240 -2.68 -17.71 -11.60
C LYS A 240 -4.15 -17.26 -11.56
N THR A 241 -4.59 -16.59 -10.48
CA THR A 241 -6.01 -16.21 -10.36
C THR A 241 -6.38 -15.15 -11.41
N PRO A 242 -7.47 -15.31 -12.18
CA PRO A 242 -7.94 -14.31 -13.13
C PRO A 242 -8.33 -13.00 -12.44
N LEU A 243 -7.94 -11.85 -13.01
CA LEU A 243 -8.10 -10.52 -12.46
C LEU A 243 -9.00 -9.63 -13.33
N ILE A 244 -9.60 -8.62 -12.70
CA ILE A 244 -10.37 -7.60 -13.41
C ILE A 244 -9.49 -6.59 -14.15
N ALA A 245 -8.23 -6.37 -13.70
CA ALA A 245 -7.28 -5.43 -14.29
C ALA A 245 -5.84 -5.94 -14.14
N ASP A 246 -4.92 -5.29 -14.87
CA ASP A 246 -3.49 -5.57 -14.81
C ASP A 246 -2.84 -4.97 -13.55
N VAL A 247 -1.80 -5.62 -13.01
CA VAL A 247 -1.17 -5.20 -11.75
C VAL A 247 0.27 -5.70 -11.64
N TYR A 248 1.08 -5.02 -10.82
CA TYR A 248 2.29 -5.58 -10.24
C TYR A 248 1.99 -6.04 -8.81
N TYR A 249 2.19 -7.31 -8.50
CA TYR A 249 2.24 -7.79 -7.12
C TYR A 249 3.69 -7.88 -6.67
N ILE A 250 3.99 -7.29 -5.53
CA ILE A 250 5.28 -7.36 -4.87
C ILE A 250 5.10 -8.19 -3.61
N VAL A 251 5.86 -9.28 -3.49
CA VAL A 251 5.75 -10.23 -2.38
C VAL A 251 7.11 -10.38 -1.71
N GLY A 252 7.14 -10.24 -0.40
CA GLY A 252 8.31 -10.54 0.43
C GLY A 252 8.02 -11.69 1.36
N GLY A 253 8.90 -12.67 1.47
CA GLY A 253 8.77 -13.80 2.38
C GLY A 253 9.50 -13.58 3.70
N MET A 254 9.82 -14.69 4.36
CA MET A 254 10.49 -14.72 5.65
C MET A 254 11.95 -15.15 5.54
N SER A 255 12.24 -16.01 4.56
CA SER A 255 13.54 -16.61 4.36
C SER A 255 14.39 -15.84 3.33
N PRO A 256 15.73 -15.99 3.34
CA PRO A 256 16.59 -15.36 2.33
C PRO A 256 16.14 -15.69 0.91
N ARG A 257 16.17 -14.68 0.03
CA ARG A 257 15.73 -14.72 -1.38
C ARG A 257 14.23 -14.85 -1.61
N GLU A 258 13.41 -14.94 -0.59
CA GLU A 258 11.95 -14.88 -0.74
C GLU A 258 11.51 -13.45 -1.01
N GLY A 259 11.67 -13.00 -2.24
CA GLY A 259 11.19 -11.73 -2.75
C GLY A 259 10.89 -11.87 -4.22
N VAL A 260 9.79 -11.28 -4.69
CA VAL A 260 9.38 -11.37 -6.09
C VAL A 260 8.51 -10.20 -6.50
N VAL A 261 8.65 -9.77 -7.75
CA VAL A 261 7.71 -8.90 -8.46
C VAL A 261 7.01 -9.73 -9.52
N ILE A 262 5.69 -9.82 -9.43
CA ILE A 262 4.84 -10.55 -10.39
C ILE A 262 4.15 -9.50 -11.26
N THR A 263 4.55 -9.43 -12.53
CA THR A 263 3.84 -8.62 -13.54
C THR A 263 2.65 -9.41 -14.04
N ARG A 264 1.44 -8.91 -13.78
CA ARG A 264 0.20 -9.59 -14.12
C ARG A 264 -0.55 -8.90 -15.23
N ASP A 265 -0.93 -9.69 -16.22
CA ASP A 265 -2.07 -9.44 -17.08
C ASP A 265 -3.32 -10.07 -16.44
N ARG A 266 -4.50 -9.71 -16.92
CA ARG A 266 -5.78 -10.18 -16.35
C ARG A 266 -5.91 -11.69 -16.27
N ARG A 267 -5.30 -12.47 -17.19
CA ARG A 267 -5.45 -13.92 -17.28
C ARG A 267 -4.30 -14.73 -16.70
N GLY A 268 -3.13 -14.12 -16.52
CA GLY A 268 -1.95 -14.82 -16.03
C GLY A 268 -0.72 -13.92 -15.85
N PRO A 269 0.41 -14.47 -15.45
CA PRO A 269 1.63 -13.71 -15.31
C PRO A 269 2.19 -13.37 -16.71
N ALA A 270 2.52 -12.08 -16.91
CA ALA A 270 3.32 -11.64 -18.05
C ALA A 270 4.80 -11.84 -17.76
N ASP A 271 5.20 -11.67 -16.49
CA ASP A 271 6.56 -11.90 -16.03
C ASP A 271 6.61 -12.13 -14.52
N ILE A 272 7.65 -12.83 -14.04
CA ILE A 272 7.91 -13.09 -12.62
C ILE A 272 9.38 -12.85 -12.36
N TRP A 273 9.70 -11.79 -11.59
CA TRP A 273 11.06 -11.36 -11.28
C TRP A 273 11.38 -11.69 -9.83
N PRO A 274 12.18 -12.74 -9.57
CA PRO A 274 12.71 -13.01 -8.24
C PRO A 274 13.62 -11.89 -7.75
N LEU A 275 13.73 -11.73 -6.44
CA LEU A 275 14.67 -10.81 -5.82
C LEU A 275 16.10 -11.17 -6.25
N ASP A 276 16.70 -10.28 -7.04
CA ASP A 276 18.09 -10.39 -7.51
C ASP A 276 18.91 -9.25 -6.88
N PRO A 277 19.98 -9.55 -6.12
CA PRO A 277 20.82 -8.53 -5.51
C PRO A 277 21.59 -7.65 -6.51
N LEU A 278 21.56 -7.97 -7.80
CA LEU A 278 22.37 -7.30 -8.83
C LEU A 278 21.61 -6.35 -9.76
N ASN A 279 20.27 -6.34 -9.74
CA ASN A 279 19.47 -5.54 -10.70
C ASN A 279 18.61 -4.50 -10.03
N GLY A 280 18.76 -3.23 -10.47
CA GLY A 280 17.84 -2.16 -10.15
C GLY A 280 18.27 -0.76 -10.57
N ALA A 281 17.33 0.00 -11.16
CA ALA A 281 17.59 1.36 -11.68
C ALA A 281 16.39 2.32 -11.54
N THR A 282 16.04 2.71 -10.32
CA THR A 282 15.08 3.81 -10.06
C THR A 282 15.64 4.77 -9.00
N PRO A 283 15.09 6.00 -8.79
CA PRO A 283 15.51 6.87 -7.68
C PRO A 283 15.47 6.18 -6.31
N ALA A 284 14.47 5.34 -6.07
CA ALA A 284 14.39 4.51 -4.86
C ALA A 284 15.58 3.56 -4.75
N ILE A 285 16.01 2.96 -5.84
CA ILE A 285 17.16 2.05 -5.87
C ILE A 285 18.48 2.81 -5.65
N LYS A 286 18.63 4.03 -6.18
CA LYS A 286 19.81 4.86 -5.88
C LYS A 286 19.90 5.16 -4.38
N ALA A 287 18.80 5.52 -3.72
CA ALA A 287 18.74 5.75 -2.30
C ALA A 287 19.01 4.46 -1.50
N LEU A 288 18.46 3.33 -1.95
CA LEU A 288 18.68 2.01 -1.36
C LEU A 288 20.17 1.59 -1.47
N ASN A 289 20.78 1.78 -2.63
CA ASN A 289 22.20 1.50 -2.86
C ASN A 289 23.10 2.39 -2.00
N ALA A 290 22.73 3.67 -1.80
CA ALA A 290 23.45 4.58 -0.91
C ALA A 290 23.34 4.17 0.57
N THR A 291 22.24 3.56 0.98
CA THR A 291 22.06 2.98 2.32
C THR A 291 23.00 1.80 2.55
N GLY A 292 23.21 0.99 1.53
CA GLY A 292 24.01 -0.23 1.59
C GLY A 292 23.31 -1.38 2.31
N GLN A 293 23.53 -2.58 1.85
CA GLN A 293 22.85 -3.81 2.31
C GLN A 293 23.03 -4.08 3.82
N ALA A 294 24.21 -3.74 4.38
CA ALA A 294 24.50 -3.96 5.81
C ALA A 294 23.70 -3.02 6.74
N ASN A 295 23.24 -1.87 6.24
CA ASN A 295 22.51 -0.87 6.99
C ASN A 295 20.99 -0.92 6.74
N LEU A 296 20.51 -1.88 5.95
CA LEU A 296 19.11 -2.02 5.64
C LEU A 296 18.31 -2.39 6.90
N SER A 297 17.21 -1.66 7.11
CA SER A 297 16.27 -1.85 8.20
C SER A 297 14.91 -1.28 7.77
N LEU A 298 13.86 -1.49 8.56
CA LEU A 298 12.56 -0.86 8.29
C LEU A 298 12.65 0.67 8.31
N GLU A 299 13.42 1.24 9.24
CA GLU A 299 13.62 2.69 9.31
C GLU A 299 14.39 3.20 8.08
N ALA A 300 15.47 2.53 7.69
CA ALA A 300 16.24 2.87 6.50
C ALA A 300 15.36 2.78 5.23
N LEU A 301 14.52 1.76 5.12
CA LEU A 301 13.59 1.60 4.01
C LEU A 301 12.52 2.70 4.00
N PHE A 302 12.03 3.12 5.17
CA PHE A 302 11.12 4.26 5.30
C PHE A 302 11.78 5.55 4.79
N GLN A 303 13.06 5.79 5.12
CA GLN A 303 13.81 6.94 4.63
C GLN A 303 14.00 6.89 3.11
N VAL A 304 14.30 5.73 2.55
CA VAL A 304 14.37 5.51 1.09
C VAL A 304 13.06 5.88 0.41
N LEU A 305 11.92 5.48 0.99
CA LEU A 305 10.58 5.82 0.50
C LEU A 305 10.18 7.28 0.74
N SER A 306 10.99 8.03 1.51
CA SER A 306 10.75 9.45 1.79
C SER A 306 11.53 10.41 0.87
N VAL A 307 12.33 9.90 -0.08
CA VAL A 307 13.06 10.74 -1.04
C VAL A 307 12.17 11.16 -2.22
N PHE A 308 12.30 12.42 -2.66
CA PHE A 308 11.64 12.87 -3.88
C PHE A 308 12.30 12.23 -5.13
N PRO A 309 11.54 11.82 -6.16
CA PRO A 309 10.08 11.90 -6.35
C PRO A 309 9.31 10.67 -5.86
N VAL A 310 9.95 9.73 -5.15
CA VAL A 310 9.31 8.52 -4.60
C VAL A 310 8.24 8.89 -3.58
N TYR A 311 8.54 9.86 -2.71
CA TYR A 311 7.57 10.60 -1.92
C TYR A 311 7.15 11.85 -2.68
N ASN A 312 5.85 12.03 -2.88
CA ASN A 312 5.28 13.13 -3.66
C ASN A 312 3.91 13.57 -3.11
N ASN A 313 3.30 14.56 -3.76
CA ASN A 313 2.04 15.17 -3.32
C ASN A 313 0.84 14.19 -3.30
N PHE A 314 0.90 13.12 -4.06
CA PHE A 314 -0.15 12.11 -4.10
C PHE A 314 0.02 11.04 -3.02
N THR A 315 1.18 10.98 -2.35
CA THR A 315 1.43 9.94 -1.34
C THR A 315 0.45 10.09 -0.16
N VAL A 316 -0.39 9.09 0.01
CA VAL A 316 -1.39 9.00 1.08
C VAL A 316 -0.75 8.44 2.35
N TYR A 317 -0.08 7.29 2.21
CA TYR A 317 0.65 6.66 3.29
C TYR A 317 1.91 5.94 2.81
N THR A 318 2.83 5.74 3.74
CA THR A 318 3.99 4.84 3.59
C THR A 318 3.87 3.73 4.61
N THR A 319 4.03 2.48 4.17
CA THR A 319 4.11 1.30 5.05
C THR A 319 5.44 0.60 4.87
N VAL A 320 6.05 0.19 5.97
CA VAL A 320 7.21 -0.71 5.99
C VAL A 320 6.90 -1.91 6.87
N MET A 321 7.30 -3.10 6.44
CA MET A 321 6.90 -4.36 7.05
C MET A 321 7.95 -5.46 6.83
N SER A 322 7.91 -6.50 7.68
CA SER A 322 8.72 -7.70 7.51
C SER A 322 7.95 -8.88 8.09
N ALA A 323 7.70 -9.91 7.30
CA ALA A 323 6.96 -11.09 7.75
C ALA A 323 7.62 -11.81 8.93
N ALA A 324 8.97 -11.77 9.00
CA ALA A 324 9.74 -12.32 10.12
C ALA A 324 9.61 -11.52 11.42
N ASN A 325 9.17 -10.25 11.35
CA ASN A 325 8.99 -9.37 12.49
C ASN A 325 7.61 -8.69 12.42
N PRO A 326 6.51 -9.44 12.55
CA PRO A 326 5.16 -8.92 12.30
C PRO A 326 4.74 -7.78 13.24
N ASP A 327 5.30 -7.71 14.44
CA ASP A 327 5.05 -6.64 15.41
C ASP A 327 5.60 -5.28 14.98
N LYS A 328 6.47 -5.27 13.96
CA LYS A 328 7.09 -4.04 13.42
C LYS A 328 6.38 -3.53 12.16
N TYR A 329 5.17 -3.97 11.90
CA TYR A 329 4.35 -3.36 10.85
C TYR A 329 4.13 -1.89 11.16
N MET A 330 4.57 -1.00 10.28
CA MET A 330 4.56 0.44 10.53
C MET A 330 3.99 1.20 9.35
N THR A 331 2.85 1.83 9.55
CA THR A 331 2.26 2.77 8.59
C THR A 331 2.37 4.20 9.11
N ARG A 332 2.61 5.15 8.21
CA ARG A 332 2.57 6.59 8.44
C ARG A 332 1.73 7.27 7.39
N VAL A 333 0.72 8.00 7.83
CA VAL A 333 -0.07 8.87 6.95
C VAL A 333 0.79 10.06 6.54
N ARG A 334 0.86 10.34 5.25
CA ARG A 334 1.73 11.39 4.72
C ARG A 334 0.96 12.69 4.55
N ASN A 335 1.24 13.64 5.41
CA ASN A 335 0.75 15.01 5.24
C ASN A 335 1.80 15.82 4.50
N LEU A 336 1.35 16.52 3.47
CA LEU A 336 2.12 17.62 2.91
C LEU A 336 2.02 18.75 3.92
N GLY A 337 3.13 19.07 4.55
CA GLY A 337 3.25 20.23 5.44
C GLY A 337 3.09 21.54 4.66
#